data_eff3805661eb465a7850a841f7b5000a
#
_entry.id   eff3805661eb465a7850a841f7b5000a
#
_cell.length_a   1.000
_cell.length_b   1.000
_cell.length_c   1.000
_cell.angle_alpha   90.00
_cell.angle_beta   90.00
_cell.angle_gamma   90.00
#
_symmetry.space_group_name_H-M   'P 1'
#
loop_
_entity.id
_entity.type
_entity.pdbx_description
1 polymer ?
#
loop_
_entity_poly.entity_id
_entity_poly.type
_entity_poly.pdbx_seq_one_letter_code
_entity_poly.pdbx_strand_id
1 'polypeptide(L)'
;MKSASFWLDTAPTISTTESALPEQPVDVLVVGGGFTGLSSALALTRRGASVALCEAGVVGGEASGRNGGQCNNGTAQDYAGLVAAYGEQKAQSFYQFYNQAVDSVERIVSSEN
;
A
#
# COMPACT_ATOMS: atom_id res chain seq x y z
N MET A 1 23.64 -17.68 6.44
CA MET A 1 22.48 -16.84 6.80
C MET A 1 21.91 -16.31 5.49
N LYS A 2 20.61 -16.53 5.16
CA LYS A 2 20.01 -15.97 3.95
C LYS A 2 19.89 -14.46 4.11
N SER A 3 20.36 -13.67 3.13
CA SER A 3 20.23 -12.21 3.09
C SER A 3 19.04 -11.82 2.20
N ALA A 4 17.87 -12.38 2.47
CA ALA A 4 16.63 -12.08 1.75
C ALA A 4 15.57 -11.58 2.73
N SER A 5 14.65 -10.73 2.26
CA SER A 5 13.48 -10.34 3.04
C SER A 5 12.61 -11.57 3.30
N PHE A 6 12.12 -11.74 4.53
CA PHE A 6 11.21 -12.81 4.89
C PHE A 6 10.00 -12.88 3.94
N TRP A 7 9.40 -11.75 3.65
CA TRP A 7 8.21 -11.67 2.80
C TRP A 7 8.50 -12.07 1.37
N LEU A 8 9.62 -11.62 0.80
CA LEU A 8 10.04 -11.99 -0.56
C LEU A 8 10.48 -13.46 -0.67
N ASP A 9 10.95 -14.06 0.43
CA ASP A 9 11.38 -15.47 0.46
C ASP A 9 10.20 -16.43 0.65
N THR A 10 9.09 -15.98 1.21
CA THR A 10 7.93 -16.81 1.59
C THR A 10 6.67 -16.52 0.77
N ALA A 11 6.54 -15.33 0.18
CA ALA A 11 5.38 -15.01 -0.64
C ALA A 11 5.45 -15.70 -2.01
N PRO A 12 4.30 -16.03 -2.60
CA PRO A 12 4.25 -16.49 -3.99
C PRO A 12 4.88 -15.45 -4.92
N THR A 13 5.61 -15.93 -5.93
CA THR A 13 6.18 -15.03 -6.94
C THR A 13 5.04 -14.44 -7.78
N ILE A 14 4.92 -13.13 -7.78
CA ILE A 14 4.01 -12.42 -8.68
C ILE A 14 4.67 -12.39 -10.06
N SER A 15 4.12 -13.14 -11.03
CA SER A 15 4.53 -13.00 -12.41
C SER A 15 3.92 -11.72 -12.97
N THR A 16 4.76 -10.75 -13.30
CA THR A 16 4.34 -9.61 -14.12
C THR A 16 4.16 -10.11 -15.56
N THR A 17 2.98 -9.94 -16.10
CA THR A 17 2.59 -10.55 -17.38
C THR A 17 3.12 -9.82 -18.59
N GLU A 18 3.58 -8.59 -18.46
CA GLU A 18 4.04 -7.78 -19.59
C GLU A 18 5.25 -6.92 -19.23
N SER A 19 6.27 -6.96 -20.07
CA SER A 19 7.47 -6.10 -19.96
C SER A 19 7.39 -4.89 -20.89
N ALA A 20 6.27 -4.67 -21.57
CA ALA A 20 6.06 -3.56 -22.49
C ALA A 20 4.98 -2.61 -21.96
N LEU A 21 5.12 -1.33 -22.29
CA LEU A 21 4.07 -0.35 -22.07
C LEU A 21 2.83 -0.71 -22.89
N PRO A 22 1.60 -0.39 -22.40
CA PRO A 22 0.39 -0.60 -23.16
C PRO A 22 0.46 0.11 -24.53
N GLU A 23 0.04 -0.54 -25.58
CA GLU A 23 -0.01 0.06 -26.94
C GLU A 23 -1.08 1.16 -27.02
N GLN A 24 -2.13 1.06 -26.22
CA GLN A 24 -3.22 2.02 -26.17
C GLN A 24 -3.03 2.98 -24.97
N PRO A 25 -3.44 4.25 -25.13
CA PRO A 25 -3.45 5.19 -24.02
C PRO A 25 -4.28 4.66 -22.84
N VAL A 26 -3.79 4.89 -21.63
CA VAL A 26 -4.50 4.62 -20.38
C VAL A 26 -4.88 5.93 -19.71
N ASP A 27 -5.93 5.92 -18.89
CA ASP A 27 -6.36 7.12 -18.15
C ASP A 27 -5.32 7.53 -17.12
N VAL A 28 -4.69 6.55 -16.46
CA VAL A 28 -3.71 6.79 -15.39
C VAL A 28 -2.53 5.84 -15.50
N LEU A 29 -1.32 6.41 -15.45
CA LEU A 29 -0.09 5.66 -15.27
C LEU A 29 0.37 5.80 -13.81
N VAL A 30 0.50 4.69 -13.12
CA VAL A 30 1.06 4.62 -11.76
C VAL A 30 2.53 4.17 -11.85
N VAL A 31 3.43 4.92 -11.26
CA VAL A 31 4.86 4.59 -11.22
C VAL A 31 5.25 4.12 -9.81
N GLY A 32 5.67 2.87 -9.71
CA GLY A 32 6.06 2.20 -8.48
C GLY A 32 5.00 1.20 -7.97
N GLY A 33 5.41 -0.05 -7.80
CA GLY A 33 4.58 -1.18 -7.36
C GLY A 33 4.65 -1.46 -5.86
N GLY A 34 4.82 -0.44 -5.02
CA GLY A 34 4.70 -0.55 -3.56
C GLY A 34 3.24 -0.41 -3.09
N PHE A 35 3.01 -0.41 -1.76
CA PHE A 35 1.66 -0.28 -1.18
C PHE A 35 0.87 0.90 -1.73
N THR A 36 1.50 2.08 -1.82
CA THR A 36 0.83 3.28 -2.33
C THR A 36 0.40 3.13 -3.78
N GLY A 37 1.31 2.66 -4.64
CA GLY A 37 1.01 2.49 -6.06
C GLY A 37 -0.06 1.44 -6.32
N LEU A 38 0.07 0.27 -5.69
CA LEU A 38 -0.91 -0.81 -5.81
C LEU A 38 -2.29 -0.39 -5.29
N SER A 39 -2.36 0.24 -4.11
CA SER A 39 -3.62 0.71 -3.55
C SER A 39 -4.28 1.79 -4.43
N SER A 40 -3.47 2.69 -5.00
CA SER A 40 -3.96 3.72 -5.93
C SER A 40 -4.49 3.11 -7.22
N ALA A 41 -3.73 2.19 -7.82
CA ALA A 41 -4.14 1.48 -9.04
C ALA A 41 -5.45 0.72 -8.83
N LEU A 42 -5.54 -0.06 -7.73
CA LEU A 42 -6.75 -0.80 -7.37
C LEU A 42 -7.96 0.13 -7.18
N ALA A 43 -7.79 1.24 -6.46
CA ALA A 43 -8.86 2.18 -6.20
C ALA A 43 -9.36 2.87 -7.48
N LEU A 44 -8.47 3.17 -8.41
CA LEU A 44 -8.80 3.79 -9.70
C LEU A 44 -9.51 2.79 -10.62
N THR A 45 -8.98 1.56 -10.73
CA THR A 45 -9.59 0.49 -11.54
C THR A 45 -11.00 0.16 -11.05
N ARG A 46 -11.21 0.08 -9.73
CA ARG A 46 -12.55 -0.12 -9.16
C ARG A 46 -13.54 1.02 -9.47
N ARG A 47 -13.04 2.20 -9.85
CA ARG A 47 -13.84 3.34 -10.34
C ARG A 47 -14.00 3.39 -11.85
N GLY A 48 -13.51 2.39 -12.55
CA GLY A 48 -13.64 2.24 -14.01
C GLY A 48 -12.54 2.92 -14.83
N ALA A 49 -11.48 3.43 -14.20
CA ALA A 49 -10.35 3.96 -14.94
C ALA A 49 -9.50 2.82 -15.55
N SER A 50 -9.00 3.02 -16.76
CA SER A 50 -7.95 2.20 -17.33
C SER A 50 -6.61 2.61 -16.71
N VAL A 51 -5.92 1.66 -16.05
CA VAL A 51 -4.71 1.94 -15.28
C VAL A 51 -3.58 1.03 -15.74
N ALA A 52 -2.42 1.62 -16.00
CA ALA A 52 -1.16 0.89 -16.11
C ALA A 52 -0.29 1.17 -14.87
N LEU A 53 0.41 0.14 -14.37
CA LEU A 53 1.37 0.27 -13.29
C LEU A 53 2.74 -0.20 -13.79
N CYS A 54 3.74 0.66 -13.63
CA CYS A 54 5.13 0.36 -13.96
C CYS A 54 5.96 0.23 -12.68
N GLU A 55 6.68 -0.87 -12.54
CA GLU A 55 7.63 -1.13 -11.47
C GLU A 55 9.01 -1.42 -12.07
N ALA A 56 10.03 -0.76 -11.54
CA ALA A 56 11.41 -0.90 -12.05
C ALA A 56 12.09 -2.21 -11.65
N GLY A 57 11.63 -2.83 -10.58
CA GLY A 57 12.20 -4.05 -10.02
C GLY A 57 11.14 -5.14 -9.84
N VAL A 58 10.92 -5.52 -8.60
CA VAL A 58 9.91 -6.51 -8.22
C VAL A 58 8.77 -5.80 -7.49
N VAL A 59 7.53 -6.11 -7.85
CA VAL A 59 6.34 -5.58 -7.16
C VAL A 59 6.44 -5.88 -5.66
N GLY A 60 6.31 -4.85 -4.83
CA GLY A 60 6.52 -4.96 -3.38
C GLY A 60 7.95 -5.20 -2.95
N GLY A 61 8.94 -5.19 -3.84
CA GLY A 61 10.33 -5.60 -3.56
C GLY A 61 11.13 -4.68 -2.65
N GLU A 62 10.74 -3.44 -2.52
CA GLU A 62 11.43 -2.46 -1.69
C GLU A 62 10.77 -2.34 -0.29
N ALA A 63 10.57 -1.15 0.25
CA ALA A 63 10.07 -0.93 1.62
C ALA A 63 8.77 -1.70 1.93
N SER A 64 7.89 -1.86 0.96
CA SER A 64 6.63 -2.60 1.10
C SER A 64 6.81 -4.09 1.38
N GLY A 65 7.87 -4.71 0.88
CA GLY A 65 8.22 -6.11 1.13
C GLY A 65 9.37 -6.31 2.10
N ARG A 66 9.81 -5.27 2.80
CA ARG A 66 10.95 -5.31 3.74
C ARG A 66 10.63 -4.71 5.11
N ASN A 67 9.37 -4.57 5.43
CA ASN A 67 8.90 -4.05 6.72
C ASN A 67 8.61 -5.19 7.72
N GLY A 68 8.23 -4.83 8.94
CA GLY A 68 7.92 -5.80 10.00
C GLY A 68 6.58 -6.53 9.82
N GLY A 69 5.78 -6.21 8.81
CA GLY A 69 4.48 -6.84 8.53
C GLY A 69 3.37 -6.47 9.52
N GLN A 70 3.56 -5.43 10.29
CA GLN A 70 2.56 -4.99 11.27
C GLN A 70 1.55 -4.04 10.63
N CYS A 71 0.27 -4.38 10.73
CA CYS A 71 -0.83 -3.51 10.34
C CYS A 71 -1.42 -2.87 11.60
N ASN A 72 -0.83 -1.75 12.03
CA ASN A 72 -1.19 -1.06 13.27
C ASN A 72 -1.94 0.23 12.99
N ASN A 73 -2.82 0.61 13.91
CA ASN A 73 -3.36 1.95 13.99
C ASN A 73 -2.44 2.81 14.85
N GLY A 74 -1.94 3.91 14.33
CA GLY A 74 -1.18 4.86 15.13
C GLY A 74 -0.09 5.59 14.34
N THR A 75 0.46 6.56 15.03
CA THR A 75 1.60 7.35 14.57
C THR A 75 2.84 7.00 15.39
N ALA A 76 3.98 7.61 15.03
CA ALA A 76 5.18 7.54 15.85
C ALA A 76 5.02 8.26 17.22
N GLN A 77 4.02 9.12 17.36
CA GLN A 77 3.66 9.78 18.62
C GLN A 77 2.45 9.09 19.24
N ASP A 78 2.42 9.04 20.58
CA ASP A 78 1.26 8.60 21.32
C ASP A 78 0.11 9.64 21.26
N TYR A 79 -1.06 9.24 21.74
CA TYR A 79 -2.25 10.11 21.68
C TYR A 79 -2.06 11.41 22.47
N ALA A 80 -1.43 11.34 23.63
CA ALA A 80 -1.16 12.53 24.47
C ALA A 80 -0.25 13.53 23.74
N GLY A 81 0.79 13.04 23.05
CA GLY A 81 1.66 13.87 22.21
C GLY A 81 0.92 14.50 21.05
N LEU A 82 -0.01 13.78 20.40
CA LEU A 82 -0.85 14.34 19.35
C LEU A 82 -1.80 15.41 19.88
N VAL A 83 -2.42 15.19 21.04
CA VAL A 83 -3.28 16.20 21.69
C VAL A 83 -2.49 17.45 22.03
N ALA A 84 -1.29 17.30 22.61
CA ALA A 84 -0.43 18.43 22.95
C ALA A 84 0.00 19.23 21.71
N ALA A 85 0.29 18.57 20.59
CA ALA A 85 0.78 19.19 19.38
C ALA A 85 -0.33 19.83 18.51
N TYR A 86 -1.50 19.19 18.45
CA TYR A 86 -2.54 19.52 17.46
C TYR A 86 -3.92 19.79 18.06
N GLY A 87 -4.11 19.56 19.35
CA GLY A 87 -5.40 19.63 20.04
C GLY A 87 -6.21 18.33 19.90
N GLU A 88 -7.15 18.15 20.81
CA GLU A 88 -7.90 16.89 20.95
C GLU A 88 -8.69 16.50 19.71
N GLN A 89 -9.39 17.46 19.09
CA GLN A 89 -10.20 17.20 17.90
C GLN A 89 -9.37 16.64 16.73
N LYS A 90 -8.18 17.21 16.48
CA LYS A 90 -7.29 16.72 15.44
C LYS A 90 -6.67 15.36 15.81
N ALA A 91 -6.29 15.18 17.07
CA ALA A 91 -5.78 13.90 17.55
C ALA A 91 -6.80 12.77 17.37
N GLN A 92 -8.07 13.01 17.68
CA GLN A 92 -9.17 12.07 17.41
C GLN A 92 -9.32 11.78 15.91
N SER A 93 -9.25 12.81 15.06
CA SER A 93 -9.33 12.63 13.60
C SER A 93 -8.17 11.78 13.06
N PHE A 94 -6.96 11.94 13.57
CA PHE A 94 -5.82 11.08 13.21
C PHE A 94 -6.10 9.62 13.59
N TYR A 95 -6.55 9.34 14.80
CA TYR A 95 -6.85 7.98 15.23
C TYR A 95 -7.96 7.33 14.42
N GLN A 96 -9.03 8.07 14.12
CA GLN A 96 -10.10 7.59 13.25
C GLN A 96 -9.58 7.25 11.85
N PHE A 97 -8.72 8.09 11.29
CA PHE A 97 -8.11 7.86 9.99
C PHE A 97 -7.24 6.58 9.97
N TYR A 98 -6.42 6.37 11.00
CA TYR A 98 -5.59 5.16 11.10
C TYR A 98 -6.41 3.90 11.31
N ASN A 99 -7.49 3.94 12.10
CA ASN A 99 -8.43 2.82 12.21
C ASN A 99 -9.03 2.48 10.85
N GLN A 100 -9.52 3.49 10.12
CA GLN A 100 -10.06 3.30 8.77
C GLN A 100 -9.03 2.75 7.78
N ALA A 101 -7.74 3.09 7.95
CA ALA A 101 -6.67 2.53 7.13
C ALA A 101 -6.50 1.03 7.39
N VAL A 102 -6.51 0.59 8.66
CA VAL A 102 -6.48 -0.84 9.02
C VAL A 102 -7.69 -1.57 8.46
N ASP A 103 -8.90 -1.04 8.67
CA ASP A 103 -10.14 -1.60 8.11
C ASP A 103 -10.11 -1.70 6.58
N SER A 104 -9.39 -0.77 5.92
CA SER A 104 -9.23 -0.80 4.46
C SER A 104 -8.32 -1.93 4.00
N VAL A 105 -7.25 -2.22 4.74
CA VAL A 105 -6.39 -3.39 4.47
C VAL A 105 -7.19 -4.68 4.62
N GLU A 106 -7.95 -4.82 5.70
CA GLU A 106 -8.80 -6.00 5.95
C GLU A 106 -9.81 -6.21 4.83
N ARG A 107 -10.47 -5.14 4.37
CA ARG A 107 -11.41 -5.20 3.25
C ARG A 107 -10.74 -5.62 1.94
N ILE A 108 -9.54 -5.11 1.64
CA ILE A 108 -8.79 -5.49 0.44
C ILE A 108 -8.45 -6.98 0.52
N VAL A 109 -7.86 -7.43 1.62
CA VAL A 109 -7.51 -8.85 1.81
C VAL A 109 -8.75 -9.75 1.64
N SER A 110 -9.90 -9.36 2.21
CA SER A 110 -11.13 -10.15 2.12
C SER A 110 -11.76 -10.16 0.72
N SER A 111 -11.54 -9.11 -0.08
CA SER A 111 -12.17 -8.98 -1.40
C SER A 111 -11.33 -9.52 -2.56
N GLU A 112 -10.02 -9.66 -2.37
CA GLU A 112 -9.08 -10.09 -3.42
C GLU A 112 -8.57 -11.53 -3.23
N ASN A 113 -9.06 -12.26 -2.21
CA ASN A 113 -8.74 -13.67 -1.96
C ASN A 113 -9.65 -14.63 -2.74
#